data_7bed4846612be06cc0ec25ea6b642d70
#
_entry.id   7bed4846612be06cc0ec25ea6b642d70
#
_cell.length_a   1.000
_cell.length_b   1.000
_cell.length_c   1.000
_cell.angle_alpha   90.00
_cell.angle_beta   90.00
_cell.angle_gamma   90.00
#
_symmetry.space_group_name_H-M   'P 1'
#
loop_
_entity.id
_entity.type
_entity.pdbx_description
1 polymer ?
#
loop_
_entity_poly.entity_id
_entity_poly.type
_entity_poly.pdbx_seq_one_letter_code
_entity_poly.pdbx_strand_id
1 'polypeptide(L)'
;ADGYVHAHLPQGRTLDGGILFNIRCTVGTEMRLSYGDPELMLAETKKIWEQMHAFGGESTHILSCAARYQFLNKNLGDILANYNNVTPSFGIYAHGEIYRAGQRLVAAHLTGNVVVFREAAEATQKDVSYNPVHLTQHMTHLLQMAAFVSTTMKELEETQDALQFAATHDSLSGLFNRGAMEKYLAQCIKNNAEIGMPLSAIMIDLDHFKTINDTYGHSIGDAVIRTLADLMKKHTAGRGYAGRWGGDEFLIILPGSTLETAETLSIHMKDDLLHAHVLPDDSPVSASFGVTIARQGELEQSFYKRVDNALYTSKENGKNRITIFDANGTAKALTMQETGDW
;
A
#
# COMPACT_ATOMS: atom_id res chain seq x y z
N ALA A 1 10.98 10.00 -3.65
CA ALA A 1 11.52 8.99 -4.56
C ALA A 1 11.46 9.57 -5.97
N ASP A 2 12.53 9.40 -6.75
CA ASP A 2 12.73 10.05 -8.06
C ASP A 2 12.04 9.31 -9.23
N GLY A 3 11.27 8.26 -8.93
CA GLY A 3 10.53 7.48 -9.91
C GLY A 3 11.38 6.54 -10.78
N TYR A 4 12.68 6.44 -10.51
CA TYR A 4 13.56 5.52 -11.23
C TYR A 4 13.75 4.22 -10.47
N VAL A 5 13.63 3.10 -11.18
CA VAL A 5 13.99 1.77 -10.68
C VAL A 5 15.45 1.53 -10.96
N HIS A 6 16.24 1.31 -9.91
CA HIS A 6 17.65 0.95 -10.03
C HIS A 6 17.81 -0.56 -9.88
N ALA A 7 18.38 -1.22 -10.89
CA ALA A 7 18.70 -2.64 -10.84
C ALA A 7 20.09 -2.86 -10.25
N HIS A 8 20.20 -3.67 -9.20
CA HIS A 8 21.43 -4.01 -8.54
C HIS A 8 21.59 -5.52 -8.43
N LEU A 9 22.80 -6.00 -8.68
CA LEU A 9 23.12 -7.42 -8.56
C LEU A 9 23.64 -7.71 -7.15
N PRO A 10 23.17 -8.81 -6.50
CA PRO A 10 23.74 -9.26 -5.24
C PRO A 10 25.20 -9.73 -5.49
N GLN A 11 26.10 -9.34 -4.59
CA GLN A 11 27.53 -9.68 -4.67
C GLN A 11 27.91 -10.83 -3.74
N GLY A 12 27.09 -11.17 -2.77
CA GLY A 12 27.38 -12.22 -1.83
C GLY A 12 26.33 -12.35 -0.72
N ARG A 13 26.63 -13.22 0.24
CA ARG A 13 25.85 -13.40 1.46
C ARG A 13 26.70 -13.10 2.68
N THR A 14 26.09 -12.55 3.71
CA THR A 14 26.67 -12.44 5.04
C THR A 14 26.54 -13.75 5.81
N LEU A 15 27.32 -13.93 6.88
CA LEU A 15 27.27 -15.14 7.70
C LEU A 15 25.91 -15.35 8.42
N ASP A 16 25.19 -14.28 8.66
CA ASP A 16 23.84 -14.25 9.27
C ASP A 16 22.71 -14.38 8.25
N GLY A 17 23.03 -14.66 6.97
CA GLY A 17 22.05 -14.89 5.90
C GLY A 17 21.61 -13.65 5.13
N GLY A 18 22.16 -12.49 5.43
CA GLY A 18 21.90 -11.25 4.68
C GLY A 18 22.46 -11.28 3.26
N ILE A 19 21.99 -10.41 2.41
CA ILE A 19 22.46 -10.23 1.02
C ILE A 19 23.34 -8.97 0.93
N LEU A 20 24.52 -9.11 0.35
CA LEU A 20 25.44 -8.00 0.08
C LEU A 20 25.19 -7.43 -1.32
N PHE A 21 25.02 -6.13 -1.38
CA PHE A 21 24.94 -5.37 -2.63
C PHE A 21 26.13 -4.41 -2.74
N ASN A 22 26.45 -3.98 -3.95
CA ASN A 22 27.50 -2.98 -4.22
C ASN A 22 27.08 -1.53 -3.93
N ILE A 23 25.91 -1.33 -3.36
CA ILE A 23 25.37 -0.03 -2.97
C ILE A 23 24.97 -0.02 -1.50
N ARG A 24 24.91 1.18 -0.92
CA ARG A 24 24.33 1.37 0.41
C ARG A 24 22.81 1.46 0.30
N CYS A 25 22.11 0.53 0.95
CA CYS A 25 20.67 0.63 1.16
C CYS A 25 20.41 1.23 2.54
N THR A 26 19.45 2.14 2.62
CA THR A 26 18.96 2.66 3.90
C THR A 26 17.92 1.69 4.49
N VAL A 27 17.83 1.65 5.82
CA VAL A 27 16.78 0.86 6.49
C VAL A 27 15.40 1.36 6.03
N GLY A 28 14.53 0.44 5.61
CA GLY A 28 13.21 0.77 5.07
C GLY A 28 13.18 0.95 3.55
N THR A 29 14.30 0.76 2.82
CA THR A 29 14.27 0.72 1.35
C THR A 29 13.54 -0.53 0.88
N GLU A 30 12.48 -0.34 0.11
CA GLU A 30 11.79 -1.45 -0.56
C GLU A 30 12.65 -1.99 -1.69
N MET A 31 12.84 -3.29 -1.71
CA MET A 31 13.57 -3.99 -2.76
C MET A 31 12.70 -5.09 -3.33
N ARG A 32 12.70 -5.22 -4.64
CA ARG A 32 12.00 -6.31 -5.35
C ARG A 32 12.99 -7.15 -6.12
N LEU A 33 12.79 -8.47 -6.07
CA LEU A 33 13.52 -9.36 -6.95
C LEU A 33 13.09 -9.09 -8.40
N SER A 34 14.07 -8.82 -9.25
CA SER A 34 13.87 -8.60 -10.68
C SER A 34 14.83 -9.47 -11.46
N TYR A 35 14.46 -9.85 -12.65
CA TYR A 35 15.34 -10.54 -13.60
C TYR A 35 15.40 -9.76 -14.91
N GLY A 36 16.56 -9.82 -15.60
CA GLY A 36 16.67 -9.30 -16.95
C GLY A 36 15.84 -10.16 -17.91
N ASP A 37 15.02 -9.53 -18.73
CA ASP A 37 14.27 -10.23 -19.79
C ASP A 37 15.14 -10.40 -21.03
N PRO A 38 15.62 -11.61 -21.38
CA PRO A 38 16.47 -11.82 -22.54
C PRO A 38 15.72 -11.61 -23.87
N GLU A 39 14.40 -11.85 -23.92
CA GLU A 39 13.62 -11.61 -25.14
C GLU A 39 13.56 -10.12 -25.46
N LEU A 40 13.30 -9.29 -24.44
CA LEU A 40 13.35 -7.85 -24.56
C LEU A 40 14.75 -7.37 -24.95
N MET A 41 15.80 -7.94 -24.34
CA MET A 41 17.18 -7.62 -24.69
C MET A 41 17.51 -7.97 -26.15
N LEU A 42 17.01 -9.09 -26.66
CA LEU A 42 17.20 -9.49 -28.06
C LEU A 42 16.40 -8.58 -29.02
N ALA A 43 15.18 -8.20 -28.64
CA ALA A 43 14.37 -7.26 -29.41
C ALA A 43 15.05 -5.87 -29.53
N GLU A 44 15.58 -5.36 -28.44
CA GLU A 44 16.35 -4.10 -28.44
C GLU A 44 17.64 -4.23 -29.27
N THR A 45 18.30 -5.38 -29.25
CA THR A 45 19.47 -5.66 -30.08
C THR A 45 19.16 -5.56 -31.59
N LYS A 46 18.02 -6.12 -32.02
CA LYS A 46 17.55 -5.99 -33.41
C LYS A 46 17.28 -4.55 -33.78
N LYS A 47 16.64 -3.78 -32.91
CA LYS A 47 16.36 -2.36 -33.12
C LYS A 47 17.63 -1.52 -33.26
N ILE A 48 18.64 -1.81 -32.42
CA ILE A 48 19.96 -1.18 -32.52
C ILE A 48 20.58 -1.52 -33.88
N TRP A 49 20.54 -2.79 -34.31
CA TRP A 49 21.05 -3.20 -35.61
C TRP A 49 20.36 -2.43 -36.77
N GLU A 50 19.02 -2.30 -36.74
CA GLU A 50 18.24 -1.54 -37.73
C GLU A 50 18.69 -0.07 -37.76
N GLN A 51 18.93 0.55 -36.64
CA GLN A 51 19.43 1.92 -36.57
C GLN A 51 20.86 2.07 -37.10
N MET A 52 21.76 1.13 -36.76
CA MET A 52 23.12 1.10 -37.29
C MET A 52 23.14 0.97 -38.84
N HIS A 53 22.32 0.04 -39.34
CA HIS A 53 22.18 -0.21 -40.79
C HIS A 53 21.63 1.03 -41.51
N ALA A 54 20.58 1.65 -41.00
CA ALA A 54 19.99 2.85 -41.55
C ALA A 54 20.96 4.06 -41.51
N PHE A 55 21.79 4.16 -40.48
CA PHE A 55 22.78 5.23 -40.34
C PHE A 55 23.93 5.10 -41.37
N GLY A 56 24.28 3.87 -41.78
CA GLY A 56 25.36 3.62 -42.75
C GLY A 56 26.73 4.09 -42.24
N GLY A 57 27.13 3.63 -41.05
CA GLY A 57 28.38 4.00 -40.44
C GLY A 57 29.58 3.25 -40.98
N GLU A 58 30.81 3.72 -40.66
CA GLU A 58 32.09 3.15 -41.11
C GLU A 58 32.75 2.33 -40.01
N SER A 59 32.48 2.67 -38.71
CA SER A 59 32.97 1.93 -37.55
C SER A 59 32.02 2.02 -36.37
N THR A 60 32.07 1.03 -35.51
CA THR A 60 31.19 0.94 -34.33
C THR A 60 31.99 0.67 -33.07
N HIS A 61 31.70 1.45 -32.03
CA HIS A 61 32.22 1.21 -30.69
C HIS A 61 31.10 0.71 -29.76
N ILE A 62 31.34 -0.44 -29.12
CA ILE A 62 30.37 -1.12 -28.26
C ILE A 62 30.87 -1.07 -26.81
N LEU A 63 30.06 -0.50 -25.92
CA LEU A 63 30.26 -0.53 -24.48
C LEU A 63 29.16 -1.42 -23.89
N SER A 64 29.52 -2.54 -23.29
CA SER A 64 28.56 -3.48 -22.73
C SER A 64 28.90 -3.82 -21.28
N CYS A 65 27.87 -3.95 -20.45
CA CYS A 65 28.03 -4.38 -19.07
C CYS A 65 28.49 -5.86 -19.02
N ALA A 66 29.49 -6.15 -18.17
CA ALA A 66 29.98 -7.51 -17.95
C ALA A 66 28.87 -8.47 -17.43
N ALA A 67 27.91 -7.94 -16.68
CA ALA A 67 26.74 -8.72 -16.27
C ALA A 67 25.85 -9.12 -17.47
N ARG A 68 25.72 -8.25 -18.49
CA ARG A 68 25.04 -8.59 -19.74
C ARG A 68 25.80 -9.70 -20.49
N TYR A 69 27.13 -9.66 -20.50
CA TYR A 69 27.96 -10.73 -21.06
C TYR A 69 27.68 -12.07 -20.38
N GLN A 70 27.71 -12.12 -19.06
CA GLN A 70 27.45 -13.33 -18.30
C GLN A 70 26.02 -13.84 -18.52
N PHE A 71 25.05 -12.94 -18.57
CA PHE A 71 23.65 -13.28 -18.74
C PHE A 71 23.31 -13.83 -20.13
N LEU A 72 23.78 -13.18 -21.20
CA LEU A 72 23.51 -13.59 -22.57
C LEU A 72 24.42 -14.74 -23.05
N ASN A 73 25.59 -14.90 -22.42
CA ASN A 73 26.55 -15.97 -22.67
C ASN A 73 26.76 -16.26 -24.17
N LYS A 74 26.36 -17.46 -24.65
CA LYS A 74 26.52 -17.87 -26.03
C LYS A 74 25.79 -16.98 -27.05
N ASN A 75 24.65 -16.41 -26.68
CA ASN A 75 23.90 -15.53 -27.56
C ASN A 75 24.65 -14.22 -27.87
N LEU A 76 25.59 -13.82 -27.05
CA LEU A 76 26.34 -12.61 -27.27
C LEU A 76 27.21 -12.66 -28.53
N GLY A 77 27.78 -13.82 -28.82
CA GLY A 77 28.57 -14.01 -30.05
C GLY A 77 27.75 -13.71 -31.30
N ASP A 78 26.53 -14.20 -31.37
CA ASP A 78 25.60 -13.99 -32.48
C ASP A 78 25.15 -12.51 -32.58
N ILE A 79 24.95 -11.86 -31.44
CA ILE A 79 24.61 -10.42 -31.40
C ILE A 79 25.77 -9.59 -31.96
N LEU A 80 27.00 -9.83 -31.50
CA LEU A 80 28.17 -9.10 -31.98
C LEU A 80 28.46 -9.38 -33.47
N ALA A 81 28.24 -10.60 -33.95
CA ALA A 81 28.34 -10.95 -35.35
C ALA A 81 27.37 -10.12 -36.21
N ASN A 82 26.13 -9.95 -35.77
CA ASN A 82 25.16 -9.08 -36.44
C ASN A 82 25.64 -7.63 -36.54
N TYR A 83 26.18 -7.06 -35.45
CA TYR A 83 26.73 -5.70 -35.48
C TYR A 83 27.94 -5.58 -36.40
N ASN A 84 28.85 -6.54 -36.32
CA ASN A 84 30.05 -6.54 -37.14
C ASN A 84 29.78 -6.72 -38.65
N ASN A 85 28.67 -7.35 -39.02
CA ASN A 85 28.21 -7.45 -40.40
C ASN A 85 27.85 -6.06 -40.99
N VAL A 86 27.29 -5.17 -40.18
CA VAL A 86 26.94 -3.80 -40.61
C VAL A 86 28.23 -2.97 -40.75
N THR A 87 29.04 -2.90 -39.72
CA THR A 87 30.30 -2.15 -39.70
C THR A 87 31.36 -2.88 -38.87
N PRO A 88 32.66 -2.69 -39.12
CA PRO A 88 33.70 -3.16 -38.22
C PRO A 88 33.43 -2.66 -36.80
N SER A 89 33.33 -3.59 -35.84
CA SER A 89 32.91 -3.30 -34.48
C SER A 89 34.04 -3.65 -33.49
N PHE A 90 34.29 -2.77 -32.54
CA PHE A 90 35.18 -2.98 -31.42
C PHE A 90 34.56 -2.47 -30.13
N GLY A 91 34.99 -2.95 -28.98
CA GLY A 91 34.40 -2.49 -27.72
C GLY A 91 35.00 -3.12 -26.49
N ILE A 92 34.44 -2.76 -25.35
CA ILE A 92 34.86 -3.24 -24.04
C ILE A 92 33.69 -3.68 -23.20
N TYR A 93 33.96 -4.56 -22.23
CA TYR A 93 33.03 -4.90 -21.16
C TYR A 93 33.41 -4.13 -19.89
N ALA A 94 32.42 -3.49 -19.26
CA ALA A 94 32.58 -2.76 -18.01
C ALA A 94 31.74 -3.40 -16.89
N HIS A 95 32.18 -3.27 -15.65
CA HIS A 95 31.44 -3.76 -14.47
C HIS A 95 30.28 -2.86 -14.03
N GLY A 96 29.80 -2.02 -14.87
CA GLY A 96 28.71 -1.08 -14.69
C GLY A 96 28.96 0.15 -15.56
N GLU A 97 27.90 0.87 -15.83
CA GLU A 97 27.95 2.05 -16.67
C GLU A 97 27.32 3.22 -15.93
N ILE A 98 27.93 4.40 -16.13
CA ILE A 98 27.36 5.66 -15.67
C ILE A 98 27.00 6.45 -16.90
N TYR A 99 25.73 6.79 -17.05
CA TYR A 99 25.26 7.62 -18.15
C TYR A 99 24.41 8.78 -17.67
N ARG A 100 24.22 9.76 -18.52
CA ARG A 100 23.40 10.91 -18.22
C ARG A 100 21.98 10.69 -18.76
N ALA A 101 20.98 10.67 -17.86
CA ALA A 101 19.57 10.71 -18.20
C ALA A 101 19.03 12.13 -17.93
N GLY A 102 18.90 12.95 -18.96
CA GLY A 102 18.59 14.37 -18.81
C GLY A 102 19.68 15.12 -18.04
N GLN A 103 19.35 15.64 -16.86
CA GLN A 103 20.32 16.35 -16.00
C GLN A 103 20.95 15.48 -14.90
N ARG A 104 20.62 14.18 -14.83
CA ARG A 104 21.10 13.27 -13.78
C ARG A 104 22.12 12.28 -14.30
N LEU A 105 23.06 11.90 -13.42
CA LEU A 105 23.94 10.75 -13.64
C LEU A 105 23.29 9.52 -13.06
N VAL A 106 23.18 8.45 -13.86
CA VAL A 106 22.59 7.17 -13.47
C VAL A 106 23.65 6.09 -13.63
N ALA A 107 23.83 5.29 -12.57
CA ALA A 107 24.60 4.06 -12.64
C ALA A 107 23.64 2.92 -12.99
N ALA A 108 23.98 2.12 -13.99
CA ALA A 108 23.17 1.01 -14.43
C ALA A 108 23.97 -0.27 -14.66
N HIS A 109 23.28 -1.40 -14.65
CA HIS A 109 23.79 -2.71 -14.98
C HIS A 109 22.92 -3.35 -16.07
N LEU A 110 23.45 -4.35 -16.76
CA LEU A 110 22.80 -5.06 -17.88
C LEU A 110 22.55 -4.18 -19.11
N THR A 111 23.25 -3.05 -19.22
CA THR A 111 23.12 -2.13 -20.35
C THR A 111 24.10 -2.46 -21.46
N GLY A 112 23.83 -1.91 -22.65
CA GLY A 112 24.75 -1.95 -23.79
C GLY A 112 24.55 -0.69 -24.59
N ASN A 113 25.64 0.05 -24.78
CA ASN A 113 25.67 1.28 -25.57
C ASN A 113 26.43 1.03 -26.87
N VAL A 114 25.90 1.51 -27.97
CA VAL A 114 26.51 1.39 -29.30
C VAL A 114 26.66 2.79 -29.89
N VAL A 115 27.87 3.14 -30.24
CA VAL A 115 28.21 4.41 -30.89
C VAL A 115 28.73 4.11 -32.28
N VAL A 116 28.10 4.67 -33.30
CA VAL A 116 28.45 4.47 -34.69
C VAL A 116 29.09 5.76 -35.25
N PHE A 117 30.23 5.62 -35.87
CA PHE A 117 30.98 6.72 -36.47
C PHE A 117 30.88 6.69 -37.96
N ARG A 118 30.80 7.87 -38.59
CA ARG A 118 30.83 8.07 -40.04
C ARG A 118 31.54 9.40 -40.33
N GLU A 119 32.55 9.34 -41.20
CA GLU A 119 33.26 10.54 -41.67
C GLU A 119 32.66 11.04 -43.01
N ALA A 120 32.17 10.11 -43.85
CA ALA A 120 31.58 10.46 -45.10
C ALA A 120 30.24 11.23 -44.96
N ALA A 121 30.01 12.22 -45.81
CA ALA A 121 28.79 13.00 -45.80
C ALA A 121 27.55 12.15 -46.19
N GLU A 122 27.75 11.14 -47.06
CA GLU A 122 26.71 10.23 -47.53
C GLU A 122 26.85 8.87 -46.87
N ALA A 123 25.69 8.26 -46.54
CA ALA A 123 25.64 6.94 -45.94
C ALA A 123 25.95 5.85 -46.99
N THR A 124 26.90 4.98 -46.68
CA THR A 124 27.17 3.78 -47.45
C THR A 124 26.46 2.61 -46.75
N GLN A 125 25.29 2.23 -47.26
CA GLN A 125 24.59 1.04 -46.75
C GLN A 125 25.17 -0.21 -47.40
N LYS A 126 25.46 -1.21 -46.55
CA LYS A 126 25.82 -2.55 -47.01
C LYS A 126 24.57 -3.40 -47.21
N ASP A 127 24.57 -4.23 -48.21
CA ASP A 127 23.50 -5.22 -48.42
C ASP A 127 23.72 -6.41 -47.46
N VAL A 128 23.26 -6.22 -46.22
CA VAL A 128 23.36 -7.22 -45.15
C VAL A 128 22.00 -7.38 -44.48
N SER A 129 21.72 -8.60 -44.02
CA SER A 129 20.51 -8.93 -43.26
C SER A 129 20.81 -9.23 -41.82
N TYR A 130 19.83 -8.97 -40.96
CA TYR A 130 19.88 -9.39 -39.55
C TYR A 130 19.67 -10.89 -39.43
N ASN A 131 20.57 -11.59 -38.77
CA ASN A 131 20.40 -12.99 -38.44
C ASN A 131 19.68 -13.11 -37.10
N PRO A 132 18.48 -13.72 -37.06
CA PRO A 132 17.74 -13.86 -35.80
C PRO A 132 18.56 -14.62 -34.76
N VAL A 133 18.64 -14.04 -33.56
CA VAL A 133 19.28 -14.65 -32.40
C VAL A 133 18.20 -15.34 -31.58
N HIS A 134 18.35 -16.62 -31.33
CA HIS A 134 17.40 -17.43 -30.57
C HIS A 134 17.95 -17.74 -29.19
N LEU A 135 17.09 -17.65 -28.17
CA LEU A 135 17.47 -18.04 -26.82
C LEU A 135 17.85 -19.51 -26.75
N THR A 136 18.90 -19.82 -26.00
CA THR A 136 19.24 -21.20 -25.69
C THR A 136 18.15 -21.83 -24.82
N GLN A 137 17.96 -23.16 -24.94
CA GLN A 137 16.98 -23.90 -24.12
C GLN A 137 17.21 -23.67 -22.61
N HIS A 138 18.45 -23.58 -22.18
CA HIS A 138 18.79 -23.27 -20.78
C HIS A 138 18.27 -21.88 -20.36
N MET A 139 18.43 -20.86 -21.22
CA MET A 139 17.93 -19.52 -20.94
C MET A 139 16.39 -19.47 -20.90
N THR A 140 15.73 -20.20 -21.79
CA THR A 140 14.25 -20.33 -21.79
C THR A 140 13.76 -20.94 -20.47
N HIS A 141 14.42 -22.00 -19.99
CA HIS A 141 14.07 -22.60 -18.69
C HIS A 141 14.30 -21.63 -17.51
N LEU A 142 15.41 -20.89 -17.51
CA LEU A 142 15.67 -19.88 -16.48
C LEU A 142 14.59 -18.80 -16.47
N LEU A 143 14.14 -18.33 -17.63
CA LEU A 143 13.03 -17.37 -17.75
C LEU A 143 11.72 -17.93 -17.19
N GLN A 144 11.39 -19.17 -17.55
CA GLN A 144 10.19 -19.83 -17.04
C GLN A 144 10.23 -19.96 -15.52
N MET A 145 11.39 -20.36 -14.96
CA MET A 145 11.56 -20.41 -13.50
C MET A 145 11.46 -19.03 -12.85
N ALA A 146 12.08 -18.01 -13.44
CA ALA A 146 12.01 -16.64 -12.93
C ALA A 146 10.57 -16.08 -12.96
N ALA A 147 9.84 -16.32 -14.05
CA ALA A 147 8.44 -15.94 -14.17
C ALA A 147 7.57 -16.67 -13.13
N PHE A 148 7.79 -17.98 -12.95
CA PHE A 148 7.09 -18.77 -11.94
C PHE A 148 7.33 -18.22 -10.52
N VAL A 149 8.60 -18.00 -10.15
CA VAL A 149 8.95 -17.42 -8.85
C VAL A 149 8.31 -16.05 -8.65
N SER A 150 8.36 -15.18 -9.66
CA SER A 150 7.76 -13.84 -9.59
C SER A 150 6.24 -13.90 -9.37
N THR A 151 5.55 -14.78 -10.10
CA THR A 151 4.09 -14.97 -9.95
C THR A 151 3.76 -15.51 -8.57
N THR A 152 4.48 -16.54 -8.11
CA THR A 152 4.26 -17.15 -6.79
C THR A 152 4.52 -16.15 -5.65
N MET A 153 5.56 -15.32 -5.77
CA MET A 153 5.82 -14.26 -4.77
C MET A 153 4.70 -13.24 -4.71
N LYS A 154 4.15 -12.84 -5.86
CA LYS A 154 3.01 -11.93 -5.92
C LYS A 154 1.76 -12.53 -5.28
N GLU A 155 1.45 -13.79 -5.60
CA GLU A 155 0.32 -14.51 -4.99
C GLU A 155 0.48 -14.66 -3.47
N LEU A 156 1.71 -14.89 -3.00
CA LEU A 156 2.02 -14.98 -1.58
C LEU A 156 1.81 -13.63 -0.87
N GLU A 157 2.28 -12.52 -1.48
CA GLU A 157 2.10 -11.17 -0.97
C GLU A 157 0.61 -10.80 -0.86
N GLU A 158 -0.16 -11.01 -1.93
CA GLU A 158 -1.63 -10.80 -1.96
C GLU A 158 -2.35 -11.66 -0.90
N THR A 159 -1.93 -12.92 -0.75
CA THR A 159 -2.51 -13.82 0.26
C THR A 159 -2.17 -13.37 1.68
N GLN A 160 -0.94 -12.93 1.91
CA GLN A 160 -0.51 -12.41 3.21
C GLN A 160 -1.27 -11.14 3.59
N ASP A 161 -1.45 -10.21 2.65
CA ASP A 161 -2.23 -8.99 2.88
C ASP A 161 -3.70 -9.32 3.18
N ALA A 162 -4.29 -10.25 2.44
CA ALA A 162 -5.66 -10.71 2.68
C ALA A 162 -5.81 -11.38 4.05
N LEU A 163 -4.85 -12.21 4.45
CA LEU A 163 -4.84 -12.84 5.78
C LEU A 163 -4.67 -11.80 6.89
N GLN A 164 -3.79 -10.84 6.72
CA GLN A 164 -3.60 -9.76 7.69
C GLN A 164 -4.86 -8.90 7.82
N PHE A 165 -5.50 -8.58 6.70
CA PHE A 165 -6.77 -7.86 6.70
C PHE A 165 -7.86 -8.67 7.43
N ALA A 166 -8.04 -9.94 7.11
CA ALA A 166 -9.02 -10.82 7.76
C ALA A 166 -8.74 -10.99 9.27
N ALA A 167 -7.47 -11.01 9.67
CA ALA A 167 -7.09 -11.12 11.09
C ALA A 167 -7.37 -9.84 11.89
N THR A 168 -7.48 -8.68 11.24
CA THR A 168 -7.60 -7.37 11.89
C THR A 168 -8.92 -6.65 11.64
N HIS A 169 -9.69 -7.05 10.61
CA HIS A 169 -10.92 -6.35 10.22
C HIS A 169 -12.14 -7.28 10.30
N ASP A 170 -13.30 -6.67 10.48
CA ASP A 170 -14.61 -7.33 10.38
C ASP A 170 -15.03 -7.40 8.91
N SER A 171 -15.38 -8.60 8.44
CA SER A 171 -15.65 -8.85 7.02
C SER A 171 -16.91 -8.16 6.49
N LEU A 172 -17.88 -7.82 7.34
CA LEU A 172 -19.12 -7.16 6.93
C LEU A 172 -18.95 -5.65 6.83
N SER A 173 -18.37 -5.03 7.86
CA SER A 173 -18.23 -3.58 7.99
C SER A 173 -16.94 -3.04 7.36
N GLY A 174 -15.90 -3.88 7.23
CA GLY A 174 -14.56 -3.48 6.83
C GLY A 174 -13.90 -2.51 7.82
N LEU A 175 -14.41 -2.41 9.05
CA LEU A 175 -13.78 -1.75 10.19
C LEU A 175 -12.82 -2.72 10.89
N PHE A 176 -12.01 -2.22 11.83
CA PHE A 176 -11.24 -3.10 12.69
C PHE A 176 -12.16 -4.05 13.46
N ASN A 177 -11.75 -5.31 13.62
CA ASN A 177 -12.45 -6.26 14.46
C ASN A 177 -12.14 -6.00 15.95
N ARG A 178 -12.88 -6.64 16.83
CA ARG A 178 -12.73 -6.50 18.28
C ARG A 178 -11.29 -6.75 18.75
N GLY A 179 -10.65 -7.83 18.25
CA GLY A 179 -9.29 -8.18 18.67
C GLY A 179 -8.23 -7.14 18.29
N ALA A 180 -8.40 -6.48 17.13
CA ALA A 180 -7.55 -5.35 16.74
C ALA A 180 -7.83 -4.11 17.60
N MET A 181 -9.10 -3.81 17.88
CA MET A 181 -9.49 -2.68 18.71
C MET A 181 -8.98 -2.80 20.15
N GLU A 182 -9.02 -3.99 20.74
CA GLU A 182 -8.44 -4.25 22.06
C GLU A 182 -6.94 -3.94 22.11
N LYS A 183 -6.19 -4.34 21.07
CA LYS A 183 -4.76 -4.02 20.96
C LYS A 183 -4.50 -2.51 20.82
N TYR A 184 -5.28 -1.82 19.98
CA TYR A 184 -5.15 -0.36 19.81
C TYR A 184 -5.51 0.38 21.09
N LEU A 185 -6.56 -0.05 21.80
CA LEU A 185 -6.95 0.55 23.07
C LEU A 185 -5.83 0.44 24.10
N ALA A 186 -5.26 -0.76 24.28
CA ALA A 186 -4.13 -0.99 25.17
C ALA A 186 -2.93 -0.09 24.86
N GLN A 187 -2.58 0.04 23.56
CA GLN A 187 -1.49 0.92 23.13
C GLN A 187 -1.79 2.40 23.39
N CYS A 188 -3.02 2.85 23.14
CA CYS A 188 -3.43 4.23 23.38
C CYS A 188 -3.46 4.59 24.86
N ILE A 189 -3.91 3.67 25.72
CA ILE A 189 -3.88 3.84 27.20
C ILE A 189 -2.44 3.93 27.68
N LYS A 190 -1.53 3.10 27.16
CA LYS A 190 -0.11 3.18 27.46
C LYS A 190 0.49 4.54 27.09
N ASN A 191 0.23 5.03 25.89
CA ASN A 191 0.68 6.35 25.42
C ASN A 191 0.10 7.48 26.28
N ASN A 192 -1.18 7.39 26.67
CA ASN A 192 -1.80 8.34 27.60
C ASN A 192 -1.06 8.37 28.95
N ALA A 193 -0.69 7.21 29.49
CA ALA A 193 0.04 7.13 30.75
C ALA A 193 1.46 7.69 30.66
N GLU A 194 2.19 7.38 29.58
CA GLU A 194 3.61 7.71 29.43
C GLU A 194 3.84 9.20 29.06
N ILE A 195 3.06 9.75 28.14
CA ILE A 195 3.27 11.11 27.59
C ILE A 195 2.10 12.06 27.81
N GLY A 196 1.07 11.65 28.55
CA GLY A 196 -0.09 12.48 28.85
C GLY A 196 -0.95 12.82 27.63
N MET A 197 -0.87 12.03 26.54
CA MET A 197 -1.66 12.25 25.34
C MET A 197 -3.15 12.09 25.65
N PRO A 198 -4.02 13.09 25.37
CA PRO A 198 -5.45 12.92 25.52
C PRO A 198 -5.97 11.70 24.77
N LEU A 199 -6.93 11.01 25.34
CA LEU A 199 -7.52 9.83 24.73
C LEU A 199 -9.01 9.83 24.98
N SER A 200 -9.81 9.99 23.93
CA SER A 200 -11.27 9.89 24.01
C SER A 200 -11.76 8.60 23.33
N ALA A 201 -12.90 8.11 23.75
CA ALA A 201 -13.59 6.98 23.12
C ALA A 201 -15.08 7.26 22.95
N ILE A 202 -15.64 6.63 21.90
CA ILE A 202 -17.08 6.67 21.59
C ILE A 202 -17.52 5.21 21.42
N MET A 203 -18.45 4.76 22.25
CA MET A 203 -19.15 3.48 22.07
C MET A 203 -20.49 3.76 21.41
N ILE A 204 -20.87 2.98 20.40
CA ILE A 204 -22.07 3.18 19.58
C ILE A 204 -22.82 1.87 19.50
N ASP A 205 -24.14 1.94 19.55
CA ASP A 205 -25.03 0.77 19.38
C ASP A 205 -26.24 1.18 18.56
N LEU A 206 -26.56 0.37 17.53
CA LEU A 206 -27.70 0.60 16.65
C LEU A 206 -29.00 0.32 17.40
N ASP A 207 -29.85 1.32 17.51
CA ASP A 207 -31.12 1.20 18.19
C ASP A 207 -32.08 0.29 17.42
N HIS A 208 -32.74 -0.61 18.16
CA HIS A 208 -33.75 -1.53 17.56
C HIS A 208 -33.26 -2.40 16.40
N PHE A 209 -31.95 -2.67 16.32
CA PHE A 209 -31.34 -3.41 15.20
C PHE A 209 -31.97 -4.79 14.98
N LYS A 210 -32.32 -5.49 16.05
CA LYS A 210 -33.06 -6.75 15.95
C LYS A 210 -34.43 -6.57 15.25
N THR A 211 -35.18 -5.53 15.58
CA THR A 211 -36.46 -5.21 14.92
C THR A 211 -36.26 -4.92 13.44
N ILE A 212 -35.21 -4.22 13.05
CA ILE A 212 -34.86 -3.99 11.65
C ILE A 212 -34.63 -5.32 10.92
N ASN A 213 -33.81 -6.21 11.50
CA ASN A 213 -33.61 -7.54 10.93
C ASN A 213 -34.90 -8.37 10.81
N ASP A 214 -35.73 -8.36 11.86
CA ASP A 214 -36.97 -9.12 11.89
C ASP A 214 -38.01 -8.56 10.89
N THR A 215 -38.01 -7.27 10.61
CA THR A 215 -38.97 -6.59 9.71
C THR A 215 -38.51 -6.62 8.24
N TYR A 216 -37.24 -6.30 7.97
CA TYR A 216 -36.75 -6.08 6.60
C TYR A 216 -35.74 -7.16 6.13
N GLY A 217 -35.40 -8.10 7.00
CA GLY A 217 -34.45 -9.17 6.72
C GLY A 217 -32.99 -8.77 6.95
N HIS A 218 -32.13 -9.78 7.11
CA HIS A 218 -30.73 -9.62 7.41
C HIS A 218 -29.94 -8.80 6.36
N SER A 219 -30.35 -8.87 5.08
CA SER A 219 -29.69 -8.09 4.02
C SER A 219 -29.79 -6.58 4.23
N ILE A 220 -30.92 -6.11 4.74
CA ILE A 220 -31.12 -4.69 5.10
C ILE A 220 -30.36 -4.36 6.38
N GLY A 221 -30.39 -5.25 7.39
CA GLY A 221 -29.55 -5.09 8.58
C GLY A 221 -28.06 -4.97 8.24
N ASP A 222 -27.56 -5.79 7.30
CA ASP A 222 -26.19 -5.70 6.79
C ASP A 222 -25.92 -4.35 6.10
N ALA A 223 -26.89 -3.82 5.36
CA ALA A 223 -26.77 -2.48 4.75
C ALA A 223 -26.67 -1.38 5.82
N VAL A 224 -27.48 -1.47 6.89
CA VAL A 224 -27.42 -0.54 8.04
C VAL A 224 -26.03 -0.57 8.70
N ILE A 225 -25.48 -1.77 8.94
CA ILE A 225 -24.12 -1.94 9.50
C ILE A 225 -23.07 -1.28 8.59
N ARG A 226 -23.15 -1.53 7.27
CA ARG A 226 -22.20 -0.92 6.30
C ARG A 226 -22.33 0.61 6.27
N THR A 227 -23.54 1.14 6.30
CA THR A 227 -23.77 2.58 6.33
C THR A 227 -23.15 3.23 7.56
N LEU A 228 -23.40 2.68 8.77
CA LEU A 228 -22.77 3.19 9.98
C LEU A 228 -21.23 3.07 9.90
N ALA A 229 -20.72 1.95 9.39
CA ALA A 229 -19.28 1.76 9.22
C ALA A 229 -18.65 2.79 8.29
N ASP A 230 -19.30 3.15 7.20
CA ASP A 230 -18.82 4.15 6.25
C ASP A 230 -18.85 5.56 6.86
N LEU A 231 -19.88 5.89 7.63
CA LEU A 231 -19.93 7.12 8.42
C LEU A 231 -18.80 7.17 9.45
N MET A 232 -18.55 6.07 10.16
CA MET A 232 -17.44 5.98 11.10
C MET A 232 -16.09 6.20 10.40
N LYS A 233 -15.83 5.56 9.26
CA LYS A 233 -14.60 5.76 8.45
C LYS A 233 -14.46 7.23 8.03
N LYS A 234 -15.54 7.84 7.52
CA LYS A 234 -15.58 9.25 7.08
C LYS A 234 -15.17 10.20 8.22
N HIS A 235 -15.79 10.03 9.39
CA HIS A 235 -15.60 10.94 10.52
C HIS A 235 -14.30 10.70 11.31
N THR A 236 -13.76 9.48 11.32
CA THR A 236 -12.51 9.14 12.02
C THR A 236 -11.25 9.23 11.16
N ALA A 237 -11.38 9.50 9.86
CA ALA A 237 -10.25 9.50 8.92
C ALA A 237 -9.06 10.33 9.44
N GLY A 238 -7.91 9.66 9.64
CA GLY A 238 -6.67 10.27 10.13
C GLY A 238 -6.67 10.70 11.60
N ARG A 239 -7.73 10.41 12.38
CA ARG A 239 -7.88 10.87 13.77
C ARG A 239 -7.88 9.73 14.79
N GLY A 240 -8.16 8.50 14.38
CA GLY A 240 -8.27 7.40 15.32
C GLY A 240 -8.61 6.07 14.66
N TYR A 241 -9.07 5.15 15.48
CA TYR A 241 -9.41 3.79 15.09
C TYR A 241 -10.91 3.57 15.23
N ALA A 242 -11.54 2.99 14.21
CA ALA A 242 -12.95 2.65 14.21
C ALA A 242 -13.11 1.13 14.04
N GLY A 243 -13.87 0.49 14.93
CA GLY A 243 -14.03 -0.96 14.94
C GLY A 243 -15.44 -1.42 15.27
N ARG A 244 -15.78 -2.62 14.78
CA ARG A 244 -16.97 -3.34 15.19
C ARG A 244 -16.65 -4.18 16.42
N TRP A 245 -17.31 -3.86 17.53
CA TRP A 245 -17.04 -4.48 18.83
C TRP A 245 -17.82 -5.76 19.04
N GLY A 246 -19.04 -5.81 18.54
CA GLY A 246 -19.95 -6.95 18.59
C GLY A 246 -21.05 -6.79 17.56
N GLY A 247 -22.06 -7.61 17.52
CA GLY A 247 -23.16 -7.62 16.54
C GLY A 247 -23.57 -6.26 15.97
N ASP A 248 -24.19 -5.43 16.80
CA ASP A 248 -24.65 -4.06 16.53
C ASP A 248 -23.87 -2.98 17.31
N GLU A 249 -22.79 -3.38 18.00
CA GLU A 249 -21.93 -2.50 18.81
C GLU A 249 -20.66 -2.12 18.08
N PHE A 250 -20.27 -0.84 18.19
CA PHE A 250 -19.08 -0.28 17.57
C PHE A 250 -18.30 0.58 18.55
N LEU A 251 -17.00 0.66 18.36
CA LEU A 251 -16.08 1.45 19.18
C LEU A 251 -15.21 2.34 18.30
N ILE A 252 -15.08 3.62 18.70
CA ILE A 252 -14.11 4.55 18.16
C ILE A 252 -13.13 4.91 19.28
N ILE A 253 -11.84 4.87 18.95
CA ILE A 253 -10.74 5.29 19.83
C ILE A 253 -10.06 6.48 19.17
N LEU A 254 -9.94 7.60 19.88
CA LEU A 254 -9.46 8.89 19.38
C LEU A 254 -8.21 9.33 20.16
N PRO A 255 -7.00 8.84 19.82
CA PRO A 255 -5.77 9.30 20.45
C PRO A 255 -5.48 10.76 20.08
N GLY A 256 -5.01 11.54 21.02
CA GLY A 256 -4.74 12.98 20.83
C GLY A 256 -5.98 13.87 20.80
N SER A 257 -7.18 13.33 21.01
CA SER A 257 -8.43 14.07 20.91
C SER A 257 -9.04 14.37 22.28
N THR A 258 -9.58 15.58 22.41
CA THR A 258 -10.29 16.02 23.61
C THR A 258 -11.72 15.47 23.66
N LEU A 259 -12.36 15.61 24.82
CA LEU A 259 -13.77 15.22 24.99
C LEU A 259 -14.69 15.99 24.04
N GLU A 260 -14.43 17.27 23.85
CA GLU A 260 -15.20 18.16 22.94
C GLU A 260 -15.10 17.70 21.47
N THR A 261 -13.92 17.25 21.06
CA THR A 261 -13.74 16.67 19.71
C THR A 261 -14.58 15.40 19.54
N ALA A 262 -14.58 14.51 20.52
CA ALA A 262 -15.37 13.29 20.49
C ALA A 262 -16.88 13.57 20.54
N GLU A 263 -17.30 14.57 21.32
CA GLU A 263 -18.67 15.07 21.37
C GLU A 263 -19.15 15.53 20.00
N THR A 264 -18.41 16.46 19.37
CA THR A 264 -18.73 17.02 18.04
C THR A 264 -18.83 15.90 16.98
N LEU A 265 -17.90 14.98 16.99
CA LEU A 265 -17.88 13.83 16.06
C LEU A 265 -19.10 12.93 16.26
N SER A 266 -19.51 12.69 17.50
CA SER A 266 -20.70 11.89 17.82
C SER A 266 -21.99 12.58 17.36
N ILE A 267 -22.08 13.90 17.49
CA ILE A 267 -23.23 14.70 17.03
C ILE A 267 -23.38 14.56 15.51
N HIS A 268 -22.30 14.80 14.76
CA HIS A 268 -22.32 14.70 13.30
C HIS A 268 -22.65 13.29 12.82
N MET A 269 -22.05 12.24 13.42
CA MET A 269 -22.37 10.86 13.05
C MET A 269 -23.83 10.49 13.34
N LYS A 270 -24.36 10.92 14.47
CA LYS A 270 -25.76 10.69 14.82
C LYS A 270 -26.70 11.34 13.80
N ASP A 271 -26.41 12.58 13.42
CA ASP A 271 -27.20 13.32 12.43
C ASP A 271 -27.09 12.71 11.03
N ASP A 272 -25.89 12.41 10.56
CA ASP A 272 -25.65 11.74 9.26
C ASP A 272 -26.38 10.38 9.20
N LEU A 273 -26.41 9.61 10.30
CA LEU A 273 -27.09 8.32 10.35
C LEU A 273 -28.62 8.47 10.25
N LEU A 274 -29.20 9.45 10.95
CA LEU A 274 -30.64 9.74 10.88
C LEU A 274 -31.10 10.10 9.46
N HIS A 275 -30.23 10.71 8.66
CA HIS A 275 -30.51 11.14 7.29
C HIS A 275 -29.96 10.17 6.20
N ALA A 276 -29.53 8.98 6.59
CA ALA A 276 -28.88 8.05 5.65
C ALA A 276 -29.84 7.32 4.69
N HIS A 277 -31.18 7.36 4.92
CA HIS A 277 -32.21 6.74 4.06
C HIS A 277 -31.92 5.29 3.64
N VAL A 278 -31.56 4.44 4.62
CA VAL A 278 -31.13 3.05 4.36
C VAL A 278 -32.30 2.08 4.32
N LEU A 279 -33.38 2.37 5.06
CA LEU A 279 -34.54 1.49 5.15
C LEU A 279 -35.47 1.68 3.93
N PRO A 280 -36.14 0.59 3.46
CA PRO A 280 -36.99 0.64 2.25
C PRO A 280 -38.18 1.59 2.33
N ASP A 281 -38.60 1.94 3.53
CA ASP A 281 -39.72 2.86 3.81
C ASP A 281 -39.28 4.25 4.22
N ASP A 282 -38.00 4.57 4.02
CA ASP A 282 -37.37 5.83 4.42
C ASP A 282 -37.44 6.16 5.92
N SER A 283 -37.82 5.18 6.77
CA SER A 283 -37.76 5.37 8.22
C SER A 283 -36.32 5.64 8.68
N PRO A 284 -36.10 6.56 9.63
CA PRO A 284 -34.76 6.87 10.09
C PRO A 284 -34.16 5.73 10.92
N VAL A 285 -32.87 5.45 10.72
CA VAL A 285 -32.08 4.59 11.58
C VAL A 285 -31.43 5.42 12.67
N SER A 286 -31.59 5.01 13.93
CA SER A 286 -30.95 5.70 15.05
C SER A 286 -29.92 4.81 15.75
N ALA A 287 -29.03 5.46 16.48
CA ALA A 287 -28.04 4.80 17.35
C ALA A 287 -27.92 5.57 18.68
N SER A 288 -27.54 4.83 19.70
CA SER A 288 -27.15 5.38 21.01
C SER A 288 -25.65 5.49 21.11
N PHE A 289 -25.15 6.56 21.72
CA PHE A 289 -23.72 6.87 21.83
C PHE A 289 -23.33 7.06 23.30
N GLY A 290 -22.22 6.48 23.70
CA GLY A 290 -21.53 6.78 24.95
C GLY A 290 -20.17 7.38 24.65
N VAL A 291 -19.84 8.52 25.26
CA VAL A 291 -18.59 9.25 25.01
C VAL A 291 -17.86 9.49 26.31
N THR A 292 -16.55 9.30 26.32
CA THR A 292 -15.72 9.64 27.49
C THR A 292 -14.27 9.98 27.10
N ILE A 293 -13.53 10.51 28.09
CA ILE A 293 -12.10 10.79 27.99
C ILE A 293 -11.35 10.00 29.08
N ALA A 294 -10.16 9.51 28.78
CA ALA A 294 -9.30 8.79 29.71
C ALA A 294 -8.66 9.75 30.72
N ARG A 295 -8.47 9.28 31.97
CA ARG A 295 -7.54 9.88 32.92
C ARG A 295 -6.12 9.48 32.56
N GLN A 296 -5.17 10.34 32.85
CA GLN A 296 -3.76 9.95 32.70
C GLN A 296 -3.42 8.79 33.64
N GLY A 297 -2.84 7.73 33.09
CA GLY A 297 -2.46 6.54 33.85
C GLY A 297 -3.62 5.65 34.30
N GLU A 298 -4.80 5.82 33.73
CA GLU A 298 -5.96 4.99 34.01
C GLU A 298 -5.78 3.55 33.49
N LEU A 299 -6.37 2.58 34.19
CA LEU A 299 -6.44 1.20 33.71
C LEU A 299 -7.44 1.08 32.55
N GLU A 300 -7.09 0.32 31.52
CA GLU A 300 -7.92 0.06 30.34
C GLU A 300 -9.34 -0.37 30.71
N GLN A 301 -9.49 -1.31 31.66
CA GLN A 301 -10.79 -1.80 32.11
C GLN A 301 -11.67 -0.71 32.70
N SER A 302 -11.08 0.24 33.44
CA SER A 302 -11.82 1.36 34.04
C SER A 302 -12.31 2.34 32.98
N PHE A 303 -11.46 2.65 32.00
CA PHE A 303 -11.80 3.49 30.87
C PHE A 303 -12.90 2.87 30.00
N TYR A 304 -12.73 1.58 29.63
CA TYR A 304 -13.75 0.86 28.87
C TYR A 304 -15.09 0.82 29.59
N LYS A 305 -15.10 0.47 30.89
CA LYS A 305 -16.32 0.44 31.69
C LYS A 305 -17.04 1.80 31.73
N ARG A 306 -16.28 2.89 31.71
CA ARG A 306 -16.88 4.26 31.74
C ARG A 306 -17.55 4.60 30.43
N VAL A 307 -16.95 4.25 29.26
CA VAL A 307 -17.60 4.49 27.97
C VAL A 307 -18.82 3.59 27.77
N ASP A 308 -18.76 2.35 28.22
CA ASP A 308 -19.88 1.40 28.21
C ASP A 308 -21.04 1.89 29.10
N ASN A 309 -20.75 2.36 30.30
CA ASN A 309 -21.77 2.98 31.17
C ASN A 309 -22.41 4.23 30.57
N ALA A 310 -21.65 5.02 29.82
CA ALA A 310 -22.21 6.17 29.10
C ALA A 310 -23.17 5.73 28.00
N LEU A 311 -22.82 4.69 27.22
CA LEU A 311 -23.72 4.08 26.23
C LEU A 311 -24.98 3.49 26.89
N TYR A 312 -24.80 2.73 27.98
CA TYR A 312 -25.92 2.18 28.72
C TYR A 312 -26.89 3.25 29.17
N THR A 313 -26.37 4.38 29.70
CA THR A 313 -27.17 5.53 30.11
C THR A 313 -27.96 6.12 28.92
N SER A 314 -27.38 6.16 27.73
CA SER A 314 -28.10 6.58 26.51
C SER A 314 -29.26 5.66 26.19
N LYS A 315 -29.07 4.33 26.29
CA LYS A 315 -30.13 3.34 26.05
C LYS A 315 -31.28 3.45 27.06
N GLU A 316 -30.97 3.53 28.34
CA GLU A 316 -31.96 3.65 29.42
C GLU A 316 -32.80 4.95 29.35
N ASN A 317 -32.19 6.05 28.93
CA ASN A 317 -32.86 7.35 28.84
C ASN A 317 -33.68 7.54 27.56
N GLY A 318 -33.96 6.47 26.79
CA GLY A 318 -34.87 6.49 25.65
C GLY A 318 -34.17 6.43 24.28
N LYS A 319 -32.91 6.00 24.22
CA LYS A 319 -32.17 5.77 22.97
C LYS A 319 -31.99 7.01 22.09
N ASN A 320 -31.47 6.88 20.89
CA ASN A 320 -31.25 7.95 19.91
C ASN A 320 -30.58 9.20 20.52
N ARG A 321 -29.59 9.02 21.37
CA ARG A 321 -28.92 10.09 22.11
C ARG A 321 -27.46 9.85 22.38
N ILE A 322 -26.80 10.89 22.81
CA ILE A 322 -25.40 10.89 23.21
C ILE A 322 -25.35 11.17 24.71
N THR A 323 -24.69 10.30 25.46
CA THR A 323 -24.33 10.54 26.88
C THR A 323 -22.83 10.72 26.96
N ILE A 324 -22.39 11.80 27.59
CA ILE A 324 -21.00 12.16 27.76
C ILE A 324 -20.65 12.05 29.25
N PHE A 325 -19.62 11.27 29.54
CA PHE A 325 -19.02 11.21 30.87
C PHE A 325 -17.63 11.85 30.81
N ASP A 326 -17.39 12.80 31.74
CA ASP A 326 -16.06 13.34 31.95
C ASP A 326 -15.08 12.27 32.49
N ALA A 327 -13.84 12.66 32.69
CA ALA A 327 -12.82 11.77 33.24
C ALA A 327 -13.20 11.17 34.63
N ASN A 328 -14.07 11.83 35.40
CA ASN A 328 -14.54 11.37 36.70
C ASN A 328 -15.79 10.48 36.64
N GLY A 329 -16.39 10.32 35.44
CA GLY A 329 -17.64 9.61 35.26
C GLY A 329 -18.87 10.43 35.58
N THR A 330 -18.72 11.77 35.66
CA THR A 330 -19.85 12.68 35.84
C THR A 330 -20.47 12.99 34.50
N ALA A 331 -21.80 12.92 34.40
CA ALA A 331 -22.53 13.25 33.19
C ALA A 331 -22.34 14.75 32.87
N LYS A 332 -21.88 15.04 31.65
CA LYS A 332 -21.77 16.37 31.09
C LYS A 332 -23.00 16.66 30.24
N ALA A 333 -23.62 17.82 30.41
CA ALA A 333 -24.66 18.24 29.47
C ALA A 333 -24.06 18.44 28.07
N LEU A 334 -24.79 18.05 27.02
CA LEU A 334 -24.43 18.35 25.62
C LEU A 334 -24.27 19.88 25.48
N THR A 335 -23.14 20.30 24.97
CA THR A 335 -22.91 21.68 24.59
C THR A 335 -23.67 21.89 23.27
N MET A 336 -24.90 22.46 23.31
CA MET A 336 -25.56 22.93 22.09
C MET A 336 -24.71 24.07 21.55
N GLN A 337 -23.83 23.82 20.62
CA GLN A 337 -23.45 24.84 19.66
C GLN A 337 -24.68 25.00 18.73
N GLU A 338 -25.32 26.16 18.81
CA GLU A 338 -26.32 26.57 17.84
C GLU A 338 -25.74 26.28 16.44
N THR A 339 -26.43 25.43 15.68
CA THR A 339 -26.14 25.22 14.28
C THR A 339 -26.35 26.55 13.55
N GLY A 340 -25.28 27.33 13.54
CA GLY A 340 -25.19 28.50 12.64
C GLY A 340 -25.00 27.97 11.24
N ASP A 341 -25.88 28.35 10.35
CA ASP A 341 -25.87 28.15 8.92
C ASP A 341 -24.44 28.20 8.31
N TRP A 342 -24.09 27.14 7.60
CA TRP A 342 -23.00 27.17 6.60
C TRP A 342 -23.47 26.57 5.28
#